data_eee19a63824bf985efde162d3ddf0786
#
_entry.id   eee19a63824bf985efde162d3ddf0786
#
_cell.length_a   1.000
_cell.length_b   1.000
_cell.length_c   1.000
_cell.angle_alpha   90.00
_cell.angle_beta   90.00
_cell.angle_gamma   90.00
#
_symmetry.space_group_name_H-M   'P 1'
#
loop_
_entity.id
_entity.type
_entity.pdbx_description
1 polymer ?
#
loop_
_entity_poly.entity_id
_entity_poly.type
_entity_poly.pdbx_seq_one_letter_code
_entity_poly.pdbx_strand_id
1 'polypeptide(L)'
;SSSMTIFGARLTPAVGLEAVQHDGTSHRIMAGIDVMKDFGSADKRTLSVFQEISLYYRLKKDFGETDMTIYAGIFPRRTMEGQYSEAFFSDSLKFYDNNLEGILLKFNRPKAYFEVGCDWMGQYSENQRERFMVFTSGEGKVASILSLGYTGYMYHFANSWHIKGLVDNILVNPYARFDFGHLTDFQRLSLNIGYFQAFQNNRKHVGRYV
;
A
#
# COMPACT_ATOMS: atom_id res chain seq x y z
N SER A 1 -23.61 -9.73 -18.18
CA SER A 1 -22.88 -8.93 -17.18
C SER A 1 -23.87 -8.05 -16.44
N SER A 2 -23.98 -8.21 -15.12
CA SER A 2 -24.78 -7.32 -14.29
C SER A 2 -23.96 -6.06 -13.99
N SER A 3 -24.49 -4.89 -14.33
CA SER A 3 -23.93 -3.61 -13.88
C SER A 3 -24.49 -3.32 -12.48
N MET A 4 -23.60 -3.06 -11.52
CA MET A 4 -23.97 -2.69 -10.16
C MET A 4 -23.35 -1.33 -9.83
N THR A 5 -24.18 -0.39 -9.42
CA THR A 5 -23.72 0.92 -8.93
C THR A 5 -23.82 0.93 -7.42
N ILE A 6 -22.71 1.22 -6.75
CA ILE A 6 -22.66 1.37 -5.29
C ILE A 6 -22.47 2.85 -4.99
N PHE A 7 -23.29 3.38 -4.09
CA PHE A 7 -23.19 4.74 -3.59
C PHE A 7 -23.20 4.73 -2.07
N GLY A 8 -22.20 5.35 -1.44
CA GLY A 8 -22.04 5.31 0.00
C GLY A 8 -21.28 6.50 0.55
N ALA A 9 -21.21 6.59 1.86
CA ALA A 9 -20.37 7.53 2.60
C ALA A 9 -19.38 6.78 3.49
N ARG A 10 -18.13 7.27 3.53
CA ARG A 10 -17.07 6.78 4.39
C ARG A 10 -16.49 7.92 5.21
N LEU A 11 -16.29 7.68 6.50
CA LEU A 11 -15.68 8.61 7.44
C LEU A 11 -14.53 7.90 8.18
N THR A 12 -13.39 8.57 8.26
CA THR A 12 -12.20 8.05 8.94
C THR A 12 -11.65 9.07 9.95
N PRO A 13 -12.42 9.44 11.00
CA PRO A 13 -11.93 10.34 12.02
C PRO A 13 -10.77 9.72 12.78
N ALA A 14 -9.75 10.53 13.07
CA ALA A 14 -8.59 10.11 13.84
C ALA A 14 -8.10 11.23 14.72
N VAL A 15 -7.55 10.87 15.88
CA VAL A 15 -6.87 11.77 16.82
C VAL A 15 -5.47 11.25 17.08
N GLY A 16 -4.55 12.12 17.49
CA GLY A 16 -3.20 11.69 17.78
C GLY A 16 -2.43 12.66 18.65
N LEU A 17 -1.31 12.17 19.14
CA LEU A 17 -0.32 12.93 19.90
C LEU A 17 0.99 12.92 19.12
N GLU A 18 1.64 14.07 19.07
CA GLU A 18 2.94 14.26 18.44
C GLU A 18 3.94 14.87 19.40
N ALA A 19 5.13 14.29 19.45
CA ALA A 19 6.28 14.83 20.15
C ALA A 19 7.41 15.05 19.15
N VAL A 20 8.05 16.22 19.22
CA VAL A 20 9.19 16.57 18.37
C VAL A 20 10.41 16.77 19.27
N GLN A 21 11.49 16.06 18.97
CA GLN A 21 12.77 16.19 19.67
C GLN A 21 13.55 17.39 19.19
N HIS A 22 14.57 17.79 19.94
CA HIS A 22 15.43 18.93 19.59
C HIS A 22 16.17 18.78 18.26
N ASP A 23 16.44 17.54 17.85
CA ASP A 23 17.05 17.21 16.55
C ASP A 23 16.06 17.16 15.39
N GLY A 24 14.80 17.58 15.61
CA GLY A 24 13.73 17.56 14.62
C GLY A 24 13.06 16.20 14.43
N THR A 25 13.50 15.15 15.12
CA THR A 25 12.84 13.84 15.04
C THR A 25 11.42 13.93 15.60
N SER A 26 10.43 13.58 14.80
CA SER A 26 9.00 13.60 15.17
C SER A 26 8.49 12.17 15.42
N HIS A 27 7.81 12.01 16.53
CA HIS A 27 7.13 10.80 16.96
C HIS A 27 5.63 11.08 17.05
N ARG A 28 4.80 10.29 16.38
CA ARG A 28 3.35 10.45 16.42
C ARG A 28 2.66 9.12 16.67
N ILE A 29 1.71 9.11 17.61
CA ILE A 29 0.78 8.01 17.81
C ILE A 29 -0.60 8.48 17.35
N MET A 30 -1.26 7.69 16.53
CA MET A 30 -2.59 7.99 15.98
C MET A 30 -3.55 6.86 16.31
N ALA A 31 -4.77 7.22 16.69
CA ALA A 31 -5.88 6.30 16.84
C ALA A 31 -7.10 6.83 16.09
N GLY A 32 -7.83 5.97 15.42
CA GLY A 32 -9.01 6.34 14.64
C GLY A 32 -9.95 5.18 14.41
N ILE A 33 -11.04 5.48 13.75
CA ILE A 33 -12.03 4.49 13.31
C ILE A 33 -12.34 4.70 11.83
N ASP A 34 -12.68 3.61 11.16
CA ASP A 34 -13.18 3.62 9.79
C ASP A 34 -14.63 3.16 9.81
N VAL A 35 -15.52 4.02 9.35
CA VAL A 35 -16.95 3.77 9.25
C VAL A 35 -17.41 4.01 7.82
N MET A 36 -18.19 3.08 7.27
CA MET A 36 -18.72 3.14 5.92
C MET A 36 -20.19 2.77 5.90
N LYS A 37 -20.98 3.50 5.12
CA LYS A 37 -22.39 3.24 4.92
C LYS A 37 -22.75 3.29 3.45
N ASP A 38 -23.14 2.16 2.89
CA ASP A 38 -23.74 2.09 1.55
C ASP A 38 -25.20 2.52 1.61
N PHE A 39 -25.58 3.39 0.67
CA PHE A 39 -26.94 3.89 0.58
C PHE A 39 -27.85 2.90 -0.15
N GLY A 40 -29.08 2.76 0.33
CA GLY A 40 -30.09 1.91 -0.32
C GLY A 40 -29.85 0.40 -0.17
N SER A 41 -28.86 -0.04 0.62
CA SER A 41 -28.63 -1.47 0.81
C SER A 41 -29.82 -2.11 1.55
N ALA A 42 -30.41 -3.15 0.94
CA ALA A 42 -31.56 -3.89 1.50
C ALA A 42 -31.13 -4.89 2.59
N ASP A 43 -29.88 -5.31 2.58
CA ASP A 43 -29.39 -6.33 3.50
C ASP A 43 -28.82 -5.71 4.79
N LYS A 44 -29.65 -5.67 5.82
CA LYS A 44 -29.28 -5.16 7.15
C LYS A 44 -28.33 -6.08 7.92
N ARG A 45 -28.07 -7.31 7.45
CA ARG A 45 -27.29 -8.32 8.18
C ARG A 45 -25.81 -8.29 7.84
N THR A 46 -25.43 -7.77 6.68
CA THR A 46 -24.05 -7.84 6.14
C THR A 46 -23.27 -6.55 6.27
N LEU A 47 -23.89 -5.44 6.66
CA LEU A 47 -23.23 -4.15 6.66
C LEU A 47 -23.00 -3.64 8.09
N SER A 48 -21.91 -4.09 8.69
CA SER A 48 -21.32 -3.34 9.78
C SER A 48 -20.94 -1.94 9.27
N VAL A 49 -21.52 -0.91 9.85
CA VAL A 49 -21.10 0.48 9.57
C VAL A 49 -19.66 0.69 10.01
N PHE A 50 -19.26 0.05 11.08
CA PHE A 50 -17.88 -0.02 11.55
C PHE A 50 -17.10 -1.02 10.69
N GLN A 51 -16.02 -0.57 10.08
CA GLN A 51 -15.15 -1.42 9.26
C GLN A 51 -13.92 -1.85 10.04
N GLU A 52 -13.19 -0.90 10.61
CA GLU A 52 -11.91 -1.15 11.23
C GLU A 52 -11.50 -0.03 12.19
N ILE A 53 -10.54 -0.30 13.05
CA ILE A 53 -9.79 0.69 13.80
C ILE A 53 -8.50 1.03 13.04
N SER A 54 -8.02 2.26 13.17
CA SER A 54 -6.62 2.59 12.89
C SER A 54 -5.91 2.87 14.21
N LEU A 55 -4.74 2.27 14.36
CA LEU A 55 -3.86 2.51 15.51
C LEU A 55 -2.43 2.33 15.03
N TYR A 56 -1.68 3.43 14.96
CA TYR A 56 -0.33 3.35 14.45
C TYR A 56 0.60 4.37 15.07
N TYR A 57 1.87 4.03 15.02
CA TYR A 57 2.99 4.90 15.30
C TYR A 57 3.62 5.39 14.01
N ARG A 58 4.00 6.67 13.97
CA ARG A 58 4.81 7.26 12.91
C ARG A 58 6.07 7.89 13.50
N LEU A 59 7.22 7.52 12.96
CA LEU A 59 8.49 8.22 13.17
C LEU A 59 8.85 8.96 11.90
N LYS A 60 9.20 10.24 12.01
CA LYS A 60 9.78 11.02 10.91
C LYS A 60 11.09 11.61 11.37
N LYS A 61 12.15 11.44 10.56
CA LYS A 61 13.47 12.01 10.79
C LYS A 61 14.04 12.57 9.51
N ASP A 62 14.61 13.77 9.62
CA ASP A 62 15.31 14.46 8.56
C ASP A 62 16.81 14.18 8.68
N PHE A 63 17.44 13.79 7.59
CA PHE A 63 18.88 13.60 7.43
C PHE A 63 19.44 14.58 6.38
N GLY A 64 19.00 15.81 6.39
CA GLY A 64 19.35 16.87 5.44
C GLY A 64 18.54 16.74 4.15
N GLU A 65 19.11 16.22 3.07
CA GLU A 65 18.36 16.05 1.82
C GLU A 65 17.44 14.81 1.79
N THR A 66 17.43 14.01 2.85
CA THR A 66 16.68 12.76 2.90
C THR A 66 15.75 12.75 4.11
N ASP A 67 14.46 12.71 3.86
CA ASP A 67 13.44 12.45 4.86
C ASP A 67 13.20 10.93 4.99
N MET A 68 13.35 10.41 6.19
CA MET A 68 12.93 9.06 6.53
C MET A 68 11.60 9.10 7.28
N THR A 69 10.65 8.26 6.88
CA THR A 69 9.40 8.07 7.61
C THR A 69 9.13 6.57 7.81
N ILE A 70 8.76 6.20 9.03
CA ILE A 70 8.33 4.84 9.38
C ILE A 70 6.92 4.90 9.90
N TYR A 71 6.05 4.02 9.41
CA TYR A 71 4.74 3.73 9.97
C TYR A 71 4.73 2.30 10.49
N ALA A 72 4.10 2.07 11.64
CA ALA A 72 3.93 0.73 12.21
C ALA A 72 2.59 0.63 12.92
N GLY A 73 1.81 -0.42 12.62
CA GLY A 73 0.47 -0.66 13.13
C GLY A 73 -0.58 -0.77 12.04
N ILE A 74 -1.78 -0.27 12.31
CA ILE A 74 -2.90 -0.22 11.35
C ILE A 74 -3.03 1.23 10.88
N PHE A 75 -2.54 1.52 9.67
CA PHE A 75 -2.44 2.88 9.14
C PHE A 75 -3.01 3.00 7.72
N PRO A 76 -3.50 4.19 7.32
CA PRO A 76 -4.15 4.38 6.03
C PRO A 76 -3.23 4.06 4.85
N ARG A 77 -3.72 3.28 3.89
CA ARG A 77 -3.02 2.93 2.63
C ARG A 77 -2.60 4.17 1.81
N ARG A 78 -3.30 5.30 1.96
CA ARG A 78 -2.92 6.59 1.34
C ARG A 78 -1.59 7.17 1.84
N THR A 79 -0.95 6.58 2.88
CA THR A 79 0.39 6.97 3.34
C THR A 79 1.51 6.47 2.43
N MET A 80 1.19 5.52 1.53
CA MET A 80 2.11 5.05 0.51
C MET A 80 2.46 6.19 -0.46
N GLU A 81 3.71 6.22 -0.93
CA GLU A 81 4.23 7.18 -1.90
C GLU A 81 4.09 6.68 -3.32
N GLY A 82 4.28 5.38 -3.51
CA GLY A 82 4.33 4.73 -4.81
C GLY A 82 3.02 4.84 -5.59
N GLN A 83 3.15 5.10 -6.88
CA GLN A 83 2.04 5.11 -7.81
C GLN A 83 1.81 3.69 -8.36
N TYR A 84 1.27 2.83 -7.53
CA TYR A 84 0.91 1.48 -7.91
C TYR A 84 -0.28 1.50 -8.87
N SER A 85 -0.15 0.84 -10.02
CA SER A 85 -1.27 0.67 -10.94
C SER A 85 -2.35 -0.26 -10.36
N GLU A 86 -3.51 -0.32 -10.99
CA GLU A 86 -4.60 -1.21 -10.59
C GLU A 86 -4.23 -2.70 -10.62
N ALA A 87 -3.18 -3.08 -11.37
CA ALA A 87 -2.65 -4.45 -11.36
C ALA A 87 -2.01 -4.82 -10.00
N PHE A 88 -1.56 -3.82 -9.22
CA PHE A 88 -1.03 -4.02 -7.87
C PHE A 88 -2.12 -3.85 -6.81
N PHE A 89 -2.85 -2.76 -6.87
CA PHE A 89 -3.90 -2.42 -5.92
C PHE A 89 -5.11 -1.91 -6.68
N SER A 90 -6.13 -2.75 -6.83
CA SER A 90 -7.37 -2.35 -7.49
C SER A 90 -8.06 -1.22 -6.71
N ASP A 91 -8.85 -0.41 -7.39
CA ASP A 91 -9.64 0.63 -6.75
C ASP A 91 -10.64 0.06 -5.75
N SER A 92 -11.16 -1.14 -6.01
CA SER A 92 -12.00 -1.89 -5.07
C SER A 92 -11.22 -2.23 -3.78
N LEU A 93 -9.98 -2.71 -3.89
CA LEU A 93 -9.13 -2.96 -2.72
C LEU A 93 -8.90 -1.68 -1.93
N LYS A 94 -8.48 -0.61 -2.59
CA LYS A 94 -8.24 0.69 -1.94
C LYS A 94 -9.48 1.26 -1.25
N PHE A 95 -10.66 0.96 -1.78
CA PHE A 95 -11.92 1.43 -1.23
C PHE A 95 -12.40 0.58 -0.05
N TYR A 96 -12.38 -0.75 -0.15
CA TYR A 96 -12.90 -1.65 0.88
C TYR A 96 -11.87 -2.00 1.95
N ASP A 97 -10.58 -2.08 1.60
CA ASP A 97 -9.44 -2.31 2.48
C ASP A 97 -8.54 -1.07 2.49
N ASN A 98 -8.95 -0.06 3.25
CA ASN A 98 -8.37 1.28 3.23
C ASN A 98 -7.09 1.41 4.05
N ASN A 99 -6.80 0.45 4.92
CA ASN A 99 -5.64 0.45 5.80
C ASN A 99 -4.64 -0.64 5.40
N LEU A 100 -3.42 -0.46 5.87
CA LEU A 100 -2.35 -1.44 5.89
C LEU A 100 -2.18 -1.91 7.34
N GLU A 101 -2.05 -3.21 7.55
CA GLU A 101 -1.74 -3.80 8.84
C GLU A 101 -0.27 -4.25 8.86
N GLY A 102 0.64 -3.42 9.36
CA GLY A 102 2.04 -3.79 9.37
C GLY A 102 3.03 -2.65 9.50
N ILE A 103 3.98 -2.58 8.56
CA ILE A 103 5.05 -1.58 8.58
C ILE A 103 5.27 -0.99 7.18
N LEU A 104 5.59 0.30 7.14
CA LEU A 104 6.01 1.00 5.93
C LEU A 104 7.21 1.89 6.26
N LEU A 105 8.28 1.71 5.50
CA LEU A 105 9.48 2.54 5.55
C LEU A 105 9.57 3.34 4.25
N LYS A 106 9.77 4.66 4.37
CA LYS A 106 9.88 5.58 3.25
C LYS A 106 11.15 6.42 3.39
N PHE A 107 11.80 6.66 2.26
CA PHE A 107 12.89 7.63 2.10
C PHE A 107 12.52 8.57 0.96
N ASN A 108 12.45 9.86 1.25
CA ASN A 108 12.13 10.90 0.28
C ASN A 108 13.30 11.85 0.13
N ARG A 109 13.60 12.19 -1.12
CA ARG A 109 14.56 13.21 -1.54
C ARG A 109 13.89 14.17 -2.54
N PRO A 110 14.44 15.35 -2.80
CA PRO A 110 13.83 16.32 -3.74
C PRO A 110 13.57 15.77 -5.14
N LYS A 111 14.34 14.78 -5.58
CA LYS A 111 14.24 14.19 -6.93
C LYS A 111 14.05 12.67 -6.95
N ALA A 112 13.86 12.05 -5.79
CA ALA A 112 13.72 10.60 -5.71
C ALA A 112 12.95 10.19 -4.48
N TYR A 113 12.25 9.07 -4.54
CA TYR A 113 11.73 8.39 -3.36
C TYR A 113 12.01 6.88 -3.45
N PHE A 114 11.99 6.26 -2.29
CA PHE A 114 11.99 4.82 -2.12
C PHE A 114 11.05 4.46 -0.98
N GLU A 115 10.27 3.41 -1.15
CA GLU A 115 9.49 2.82 -0.06
C GLU A 115 9.51 1.31 -0.11
N VAL A 116 9.39 0.71 1.06
CA VAL A 116 9.15 -0.72 1.25
C VAL A 116 8.22 -0.90 2.42
N GLY A 117 7.24 -1.78 2.27
CA GLY A 117 6.27 -2.09 3.32
C GLY A 117 5.90 -3.56 3.33
N CYS A 118 5.31 -3.95 4.45
CA CYS A 118 4.70 -5.26 4.64
C CYS A 118 3.27 -5.05 5.15
N ASP A 119 2.32 -5.68 4.47
CA ASP A 119 0.90 -5.72 4.81
C ASP A 119 0.54 -7.13 5.25
N TRP A 120 0.11 -7.29 6.49
CA TRP A 120 -0.25 -8.58 7.07
C TRP A 120 -1.74 -8.82 6.90
N MET A 121 -2.12 -9.58 5.88
CA MET A 121 -3.51 -9.71 5.43
C MET A 121 -4.25 -10.91 6.02
N GLY A 122 -3.59 -11.77 6.78
CA GLY A 122 -4.23 -12.92 7.40
C GLY A 122 -3.30 -13.74 8.27
N GLN A 123 -3.79 -14.08 9.45
CA GLN A 123 -3.08 -14.91 10.42
C GLN A 123 -3.35 -16.40 10.19
N TYR A 124 -2.34 -17.23 10.41
CA TYR A 124 -2.47 -18.69 10.40
C TYR A 124 -3.49 -19.16 11.43
N SER A 125 -4.49 -19.92 10.97
CA SER A 125 -5.48 -20.54 11.85
C SER A 125 -6.06 -21.82 11.23
N GLU A 126 -7.05 -22.42 11.90
CA GLU A 126 -7.76 -23.58 11.39
C GLU A 126 -8.40 -23.31 10.03
N ASN A 127 -9.07 -22.18 9.88
CA ASN A 127 -9.88 -21.82 8.71
C ASN A 127 -9.26 -20.72 7.84
N GLN A 128 -8.12 -20.13 8.26
CA GLN A 128 -7.45 -19.08 7.51
C GLN A 128 -6.01 -19.47 7.21
N ARG A 129 -5.60 -19.14 5.99
CA ARG A 129 -4.20 -19.27 5.56
C ARG A 129 -3.45 -18.01 5.94
N GLU A 130 -2.20 -18.18 6.36
CA GLU A 130 -1.29 -17.06 6.51
C GLU A 130 -1.10 -16.34 5.18
N ARG A 131 -1.25 -15.03 5.19
CA ARG A 131 -1.12 -14.18 4.00
C ARG A 131 -0.46 -12.87 4.41
N PHE A 132 0.56 -12.50 3.68
CA PHE A 132 1.12 -11.16 3.77
C PHE A 132 1.66 -10.72 2.41
N MET A 133 1.79 -9.43 2.25
CA MET A 133 2.35 -8.84 1.05
C MET A 133 3.49 -7.92 1.42
N VAL A 134 4.67 -8.19 0.87
CA VAL A 134 5.78 -7.23 0.87
C VAL A 134 5.70 -6.45 -0.43
N PHE A 135 5.64 -5.14 -0.35
CA PHE A 135 5.57 -4.27 -1.52
C PHE A 135 6.69 -3.23 -1.47
N THR A 136 7.09 -2.76 -2.62
CA THR A 136 8.15 -1.75 -2.76
C THR A 136 7.93 -0.90 -3.99
N SER A 137 8.34 0.35 -3.91
CA SER A 137 8.33 1.29 -5.01
C SER A 137 9.48 2.27 -4.87
N GLY A 138 9.96 2.74 -5.99
CA GLY A 138 10.96 3.79 -6.02
C GLY A 138 10.96 4.48 -7.37
N GLU A 139 11.27 5.77 -7.36
CA GLU A 139 11.41 6.57 -8.56
C GLU A 139 12.49 7.61 -8.35
N GLY A 140 13.27 7.88 -9.40
CA GLY A 140 14.27 8.93 -9.42
C GLY A 140 14.21 9.73 -10.71
N LYS A 141 14.27 11.05 -10.61
CA LYS A 141 14.38 11.97 -11.75
C LYS A 141 15.80 11.97 -12.26
N VAL A 142 16.01 11.43 -13.46
CA VAL A 142 17.34 11.29 -14.09
C VAL A 142 17.64 12.40 -15.11
N ALA A 143 16.60 13.04 -15.65
CA ALA A 143 16.70 14.20 -16.54
C ALA A 143 15.54 15.16 -16.32
N SER A 144 15.54 16.32 -16.96
CA SER A 144 14.48 17.33 -16.80
C SER A 144 13.08 16.80 -17.10
N ILE A 145 12.97 15.91 -18.07
CA ILE A 145 11.71 15.31 -18.52
C ILE A 145 11.58 13.83 -18.18
N LEU A 146 12.63 13.17 -17.67
CA LEU A 146 12.67 11.71 -17.50
C LEU A 146 12.86 11.32 -16.05
N SER A 147 11.96 10.49 -15.55
CA SER A 147 12.11 9.73 -14.31
C SER A 147 12.13 8.23 -14.63
N LEU A 148 12.96 7.49 -13.92
CA LEU A 148 12.98 6.04 -13.95
C LEU A 148 12.48 5.53 -12.60
N GLY A 149 11.65 4.51 -12.64
CA GLY A 149 11.06 3.96 -11.43
C GLY A 149 10.69 2.50 -11.56
N TYR A 150 10.24 1.96 -10.46
CA TYR A 150 9.69 0.63 -10.40
C TYR A 150 8.62 0.52 -9.31
N THR A 151 7.72 -0.43 -9.47
CA THR A 151 6.83 -0.93 -8.43
C THR A 151 6.91 -2.45 -8.40
N GLY A 152 6.76 -3.04 -7.22
CA GLY A 152 6.79 -4.48 -7.07
C GLY A 152 6.10 -4.94 -5.80
N TYR A 153 5.61 -6.19 -5.82
CA TYR A 153 5.20 -6.89 -4.60
C TYR A 153 5.59 -8.37 -4.68
N MET A 154 5.71 -8.96 -3.51
CA MET A 154 5.68 -10.40 -3.28
C MET A 154 4.47 -10.69 -2.37
N TYR A 155 3.48 -11.39 -2.91
CA TYR A 155 2.35 -11.86 -2.15
C TYR A 155 2.58 -13.29 -1.70
N HIS A 156 2.73 -13.47 -0.38
CA HIS A 156 2.94 -14.74 0.26
C HIS A 156 1.60 -15.34 0.70
N PHE A 157 1.38 -16.61 0.31
CA PHE A 157 0.19 -17.35 0.64
C PHE A 157 0.60 -18.73 1.18
N ALA A 158 0.50 -18.92 2.48
CA ALA A 158 1.00 -20.08 3.17
C ALA A 158 -0.10 -21.08 3.59
N ASN A 159 0.23 -21.93 4.52
CA ASN A 159 -0.61 -23.02 5.01
C ASN A 159 -1.79 -22.53 5.87
N SER A 160 -2.81 -23.38 6.00
CA SER A 160 -3.72 -23.44 7.16
C SER A 160 -3.55 -24.76 7.89
N TRP A 161 -4.31 -25.03 8.94
CA TRP A 161 -4.27 -26.35 9.61
C TRP A 161 -4.62 -27.49 8.65
N HIS A 162 -5.56 -27.26 7.75
CA HIS A 162 -6.07 -28.30 6.83
C HIS A 162 -5.43 -28.30 5.45
N ILE A 163 -4.91 -27.16 4.99
CA ILE A 163 -4.36 -26.99 3.65
C ILE A 163 -2.87 -26.73 3.75
N LYS A 164 -2.08 -27.66 3.21
CA LYS A 164 -0.62 -27.48 3.11
C LYS A 164 -0.24 -26.99 1.71
N GLY A 165 0.64 -26.03 1.66
CA GLY A 165 1.19 -25.50 0.42
C GLY A 165 1.57 -24.03 0.54
N LEU A 166 2.70 -23.68 -0.02
CA LEU A 166 3.25 -22.33 -0.05
C LEU A 166 3.27 -21.84 -1.49
N VAL A 167 2.76 -20.64 -1.68
CA VAL A 167 2.79 -19.96 -2.98
C VAL A 167 3.27 -18.52 -2.76
N ASP A 168 4.30 -18.15 -3.51
CA ASP A 168 4.76 -16.76 -3.59
C ASP A 168 4.41 -16.24 -5.00
N ASN A 169 3.59 -15.21 -5.06
CA ASN A 169 3.30 -14.48 -6.29
C ASN A 169 4.06 -13.18 -6.28
N ILE A 170 4.92 -12.99 -7.26
CA ILE A 170 5.75 -11.79 -7.39
C ILE A 170 5.31 -11.06 -8.65
N LEU A 171 5.06 -9.76 -8.53
CA LEU A 171 4.79 -8.87 -9.65
C LEU A 171 5.77 -7.71 -9.59
N VAL A 172 6.41 -7.41 -10.70
CA VAL A 172 7.31 -6.26 -10.83
C VAL A 172 6.96 -5.44 -12.07
N ASN A 173 7.11 -4.14 -11.97
CA ASN A 173 6.86 -3.20 -13.05
C ASN A 173 7.93 -2.10 -13.05
N PRO A 174 9.07 -2.29 -13.71
CA PRO A 174 9.96 -1.17 -14.06
C PRO A 174 9.27 -0.27 -15.08
N TYR A 175 9.46 1.04 -14.95
CA TYR A 175 8.87 2.03 -15.85
C TYR A 175 9.77 3.25 -16.07
N ALA A 176 9.52 3.92 -17.20
CA ALA A 176 10.01 5.26 -17.49
C ALA A 176 8.82 6.22 -17.57
N ARG A 177 8.92 7.36 -16.89
CA ARG A 177 7.94 8.44 -16.93
C ARG A 177 8.54 9.66 -17.57
N PHE A 178 7.88 10.15 -18.62
CA PHE A 178 8.22 11.37 -19.32
C PHE A 178 7.23 12.46 -18.91
N ASP A 179 7.72 13.57 -18.38
CA ASP A 179 6.91 14.72 -17.97
C ASP A 179 7.16 15.88 -18.93
N PHE A 180 6.12 16.25 -19.66
CA PHE A 180 6.14 17.30 -20.68
C PHE A 180 5.39 18.57 -20.22
N GLY A 181 4.89 18.62 -18.98
CA GLY A 181 4.07 19.73 -18.48
C GLY A 181 4.74 21.09 -18.64
N HIS A 182 6.06 21.16 -18.41
CA HIS A 182 6.83 22.39 -18.56
C HIS A 182 7.18 22.77 -20.02
N LEU A 183 6.90 21.89 -20.99
CA LEU A 183 7.12 22.12 -22.42
C LEU A 183 5.82 22.47 -23.17
N THR A 184 4.69 22.53 -22.47
CA THR A 184 3.36 22.72 -23.02
C THR A 184 2.53 23.67 -22.15
N ASP A 185 1.42 24.17 -22.66
CA ASP A 185 0.46 24.98 -21.91
C ASP A 185 -0.43 24.16 -20.96
N PHE A 186 -0.27 22.82 -20.95
CA PHE A 186 -0.98 21.96 -20.00
C PHE A 186 -0.34 22.03 -18.62
N GLN A 187 -1.15 22.11 -17.58
CA GLN A 187 -0.68 22.01 -16.18
C GLN A 187 0.04 20.69 -15.90
N ARG A 188 -0.38 19.63 -16.57
CA ARG A 188 0.24 18.31 -16.48
C ARG A 188 0.05 17.54 -17.77
N LEU A 189 1.16 17.08 -18.33
CA LEU A 189 1.21 16.15 -19.46
C LEU A 189 2.33 15.15 -19.19
N SER A 190 1.99 13.88 -18.98
CA SER A 190 2.98 12.83 -18.72
C SER A 190 2.64 11.55 -19.47
N LEU A 191 3.70 10.83 -19.88
CA LEU A 191 3.62 9.51 -20.50
C LEU A 191 4.39 8.52 -19.62
N ASN A 192 3.72 7.45 -19.20
CA ASN A 192 4.34 6.33 -18.48
C ASN A 192 4.43 5.12 -19.41
N ILE A 193 5.64 4.56 -19.53
CA ILE A 193 5.90 3.33 -20.27
C ILE A 193 6.53 2.34 -19.30
N GLY A 194 5.87 1.22 -19.04
CA GLY A 194 6.33 0.20 -18.11
C GLY A 194 6.18 -1.21 -18.67
N TYR A 195 6.84 -2.16 -18.01
CA TYR A 195 6.80 -3.57 -18.34
C TYR A 195 6.39 -4.37 -17.10
N PHE A 196 5.34 -5.20 -17.22
CA PHE A 196 4.90 -6.09 -16.15
C PHE A 196 5.51 -7.47 -16.30
N GLN A 197 6.15 -7.95 -15.23
CA GLN A 197 6.63 -9.32 -15.13
C GLN A 197 6.04 -9.97 -13.87
N ALA A 198 5.34 -11.09 -14.08
CA ALA A 198 4.81 -11.90 -13.00
C ALA A 198 5.62 -13.20 -12.84
N PHE A 199 5.85 -13.58 -11.59
CA PHE A 199 6.46 -14.86 -11.24
C PHE A 199 5.58 -15.55 -10.21
N GLN A 200 5.41 -16.87 -10.34
CA GLN A 200 4.75 -17.68 -9.34
C GLN A 200 5.70 -18.80 -8.90
N ASN A 201 5.89 -18.89 -7.60
CA ASN A 201 6.73 -19.91 -6.99
C ASN A 201 5.87 -20.80 -6.08
N ASN A 202 5.64 -22.04 -6.49
CA ASN A 202 4.88 -23.02 -5.73
C ASN A 202 5.83 -23.97 -5.00
N ARG A 203 5.67 -24.07 -3.70
CA ARG A 203 6.41 -25.03 -2.87
C ARG A 203 5.52 -26.20 -2.51
N LYS A 204 5.82 -27.40 -3.02
CA LYS A 204 5.05 -28.61 -2.71
C LYS A 204 5.27 -29.09 -1.27
N HIS A 205 6.45 -28.82 -0.71
CA HIS A 205 6.79 -29.11 0.69
C HIS A 205 7.42 -27.86 1.32
N VAL A 206 7.21 -27.69 2.63
CA VAL A 206 7.85 -26.62 3.37
C VAL A 206 9.38 -26.69 3.17
N GLY A 207 9.95 -25.61 2.64
CA GLY A 207 11.37 -25.49 2.37
C GLY A 207 11.89 -25.99 1.00
N ARG A 208 11.03 -26.48 0.10
CA ARG A 208 11.41 -26.82 -1.27
C ARG A 208 10.69 -25.97 -2.30
N TYR A 209 11.45 -25.37 -3.19
CA TYR A 209 10.97 -24.73 -4.42
C TYR A 209 10.88 -25.78 -5.53
N VAL A 210 9.85 -25.68 -6.35
CA VAL A 210 9.68 -26.51 -7.55
C VAL A 210 9.88 -25.63 -8.76
#